data_b69bab92434baf9efc97b5cd446b0ef4
#
_entry.id   b69bab92434baf9efc97b5cd446b0ef4
#
_cell.length_a   1.000
_cell.length_b   1.000
_cell.length_c   1.000
_cell.angle_alpha   90.00
_cell.angle_beta   90.00
_cell.angle_gamma   90.00
#
_symmetry.space_group_name_H-M   'P 1'
#
loop_
_entity.id
_entity.type
_entity.pdbx_description
1 polymer ?
#
loop_
_entity_poly.entity_id
_entity_poly.type
_entity_poly.pdbx_seq_one_letter_code
_entity_poly.pdbx_strand_id
1 'polypeptide(L)'
;TGWLAPQPDLRDYTPLHRQITAFNRKLKFPKADNKDLALRSFRLTQSSSVDLREWCSPIENQMDLGSCTANAAAGMVEYFEKRSFGKHIDASRLFLYKTTRNLMQVSGDTGAWLRETMGALTLCGVPDEKYWPYKVKDFDKEPSGFVYALAENYSTVKYFCHDPQGSETKTADVLASVKSYL
;
A
#
# COMPACT_ATOMS: atom_id res chain seq x y z
N THR A 1 -4.97 3.60 -17.38
CA THR A 1 -4.78 3.30 -15.95
C THR A 1 -4.57 1.80 -15.78
N GLY A 2 -3.53 1.37 -15.08
CA GLY A 2 -3.21 -0.05 -14.90
C GLY A 2 -3.88 -0.68 -13.65
N TRP A 3 -4.87 -0.01 -13.04
CA TRP A 3 -5.61 -0.57 -11.93
C TRP A 3 -6.63 -1.60 -12.42
N LEU A 4 -6.59 -2.80 -11.83
CA LEU A 4 -7.57 -3.85 -12.04
C LEU A 4 -8.54 -3.88 -10.87
N ALA A 5 -9.83 -4.11 -11.15
CA ALA A 5 -10.84 -4.22 -10.12
C ALA A 5 -10.54 -5.45 -9.23
N PRO A 6 -10.59 -5.32 -7.89
CA PRO A 6 -10.26 -6.42 -6.99
C PRO A 6 -11.21 -7.60 -7.18
N GLN A 7 -10.68 -8.82 -7.01
CA GLN A 7 -11.46 -10.04 -6.92
C GLN A 7 -11.72 -10.37 -5.45
N PRO A 8 -12.89 -10.96 -5.08
CA PRO A 8 -13.11 -11.43 -3.72
C PRO A 8 -12.05 -12.47 -3.31
N ASP A 9 -11.48 -12.32 -2.11
CA ASP A 9 -10.57 -13.30 -1.54
C ASP A 9 -10.83 -13.45 -0.04
N LEU A 10 -11.22 -14.65 0.38
CA LEU A 10 -11.52 -14.98 1.79
C LEU A 10 -10.28 -14.91 2.69
N ARG A 11 -9.08 -14.83 2.12
CA ARG A 11 -7.82 -14.68 2.86
C ARG A 11 -7.50 -13.21 3.19
N ASP A 12 -8.27 -12.26 2.66
CA ASP A 12 -8.05 -10.85 2.96
C ASP A 12 -8.26 -10.57 4.44
N TYR A 13 -7.28 -9.94 5.04
CA TYR A 13 -7.44 -9.39 6.38
C TYR A 13 -8.36 -8.19 6.34
N THR A 14 -9.20 -8.06 7.35
CA THR A 14 -10.02 -6.87 7.59
C THR A 14 -9.54 -6.14 8.84
N PRO A 15 -9.95 -4.88 9.07
CA PRO A 15 -9.61 -4.15 10.31
C PRO A 15 -9.99 -4.93 11.59
N LEU A 16 -11.03 -5.76 11.52
CA LEU A 16 -11.53 -6.56 12.65
C LEU A 16 -10.86 -7.93 12.77
N HIS A 17 -10.04 -8.34 11.80
CA HIS A 17 -9.37 -9.64 11.85
C HIS A 17 -8.47 -9.73 13.09
N ARG A 18 -8.51 -10.90 13.78
CA ARG A 18 -7.79 -11.13 15.05
C ARG A 18 -6.30 -10.75 14.99
N GLN A 19 -5.61 -11.05 13.89
CA GLN A 19 -4.20 -10.72 13.74
C GLN A 19 -3.97 -9.20 13.57
N ILE A 20 -4.86 -8.51 12.87
CA ILE A 20 -4.79 -7.05 12.68
C ILE A 20 -5.09 -6.34 14.00
N THR A 21 -6.13 -6.75 14.72
CA THR A 21 -6.46 -6.15 16.03
C THR A 21 -5.35 -6.40 17.06
N ALA A 22 -4.71 -7.58 17.06
CA ALA A 22 -3.58 -7.87 17.94
C ALA A 22 -2.35 -7.02 17.59
N PHE A 23 -2.09 -6.82 16.29
CA PHE A 23 -0.99 -5.98 15.81
C PHE A 23 -1.22 -4.50 16.16
N ASN A 24 -2.42 -3.98 15.92
CA ASN A 24 -2.80 -2.60 16.25
C ASN A 24 -2.69 -2.31 17.77
N ARG A 25 -2.99 -3.30 18.62
CA ARG A 25 -2.77 -3.17 20.08
C ARG A 25 -1.30 -2.99 20.44
N LYS A 26 -0.39 -3.72 19.79
CA LYS A 26 1.06 -3.59 20.02
C LYS A 26 1.58 -2.22 19.60
N LEU A 27 1.09 -1.69 18.49
CA LEU A 27 1.46 -0.38 17.96
C LEU A 27 0.72 0.78 18.64
N LYS A 28 -0.15 0.51 19.65
CA LYS A 28 -1.02 1.51 20.29
C LYS A 28 -1.96 2.25 19.34
N PHE A 29 -2.22 1.69 18.14
CA PHE A 29 -3.26 2.20 17.28
C PHE A 29 -4.65 2.02 17.92
N PRO A 30 -5.62 2.89 17.60
CA PRO A 30 -6.98 2.79 18.12
C PRO A 30 -7.58 1.41 17.86
N LYS A 31 -8.31 0.86 18.83
CA LYS A 31 -9.02 -0.41 18.65
C LYS A 31 -10.13 -0.24 17.62
N ALA A 32 -10.18 -1.14 16.65
CA ALA A 32 -11.29 -1.25 15.71
C ALA A 32 -12.48 -1.98 16.34
N ASP A 33 -13.09 -1.44 17.40
CA ASP A 33 -14.37 -1.93 17.90
C ASP A 33 -15.49 -1.13 17.24
N ASN A 34 -16.43 -1.81 16.56
CA ASN A 34 -17.49 -1.17 15.77
C ASN A 34 -18.29 -0.09 16.49
N LYS A 35 -18.45 -0.18 17.81
CA LYS A 35 -19.11 0.84 18.63
C LYS A 35 -18.20 2.03 18.96
N ASP A 36 -16.89 1.79 19.12
CA ASP A 36 -15.92 2.84 19.40
C ASP A 36 -15.46 3.57 18.14
N LEU A 37 -15.45 2.92 16.96
CA LEU A 37 -15.14 3.56 15.69
C LEU A 37 -16.13 4.68 15.36
N ALA A 38 -17.43 4.43 15.54
CA ALA A 38 -18.46 5.45 15.33
C ALA A 38 -18.35 6.61 16.33
N LEU A 39 -18.02 6.32 17.61
CA LEU A 39 -17.84 7.34 18.65
C LEU A 39 -16.51 8.08 18.54
N ARG A 40 -15.45 7.43 18.06
CA ARG A 40 -14.13 8.06 17.84
C ARG A 40 -14.07 8.83 16.53
N SER A 41 -14.68 8.34 15.45
CA SER A 41 -14.87 9.15 14.25
C SER A 41 -15.63 10.44 14.57
N PHE A 42 -16.64 10.38 15.45
CA PHE A 42 -17.34 11.57 15.93
C PHE A 42 -16.49 12.52 16.78
N ARG A 43 -15.50 12.00 17.53
CA ARG A 43 -14.56 12.83 18.32
C ARG A 43 -13.36 13.33 17.51
N LEU A 44 -12.93 12.59 16.49
CA LEU A 44 -11.88 13.03 15.54
C LEU A 44 -12.40 14.05 14.53
N THR A 45 -13.72 14.22 14.41
CA THR A 45 -14.34 15.27 13.58
C THR A 45 -14.18 16.70 14.13
N GLN A 46 -13.39 16.92 15.16
CA GLN A 46 -13.03 18.29 15.57
C GLN A 46 -11.98 18.94 14.66
N SER A 47 -11.26 18.17 13.84
CA SER A 47 -10.46 18.73 12.76
C SER A 47 -11.29 18.76 11.49
N SER A 48 -11.60 19.95 10.98
CA SER A 48 -12.36 20.13 9.73
C SER A 48 -11.59 19.63 8.50
N SER A 49 -10.28 19.42 8.63
CA SER A 49 -9.41 18.93 7.56
C SER A 49 -8.15 18.27 8.13
N VAL A 50 -7.61 17.30 7.39
CA VAL A 50 -6.29 16.70 7.63
C VAL A 50 -5.45 16.94 6.38
N ASP A 51 -4.28 17.57 6.53
CA ASP A 51 -3.33 17.79 5.45
C ASP A 51 -2.03 17.02 5.76
N LEU A 52 -1.75 16.00 4.96
CA LEU A 52 -0.59 15.13 5.11
C LEU A 52 0.50 15.41 4.07
N ARG A 53 0.32 16.46 3.23
CA ARG A 53 1.22 16.75 2.09
C ARG A 53 2.66 17.03 2.50
N GLU A 54 2.90 17.53 3.70
CA GLU A 54 4.26 17.76 4.23
C GLU A 54 5.12 16.48 4.26
N TRP A 55 4.45 15.31 4.40
CA TRP A 55 5.09 14.00 4.45
C TRP A 55 5.14 13.29 3.09
N CYS A 56 4.45 13.81 2.09
CA CYS A 56 4.45 13.22 0.76
C CYS A 56 5.77 13.51 0.03
N SER A 57 6.15 12.57 -0.83
CA SER A 57 7.23 12.75 -1.81
C SER A 57 6.79 13.66 -2.95
N PRO A 58 7.72 14.13 -3.78
CA PRO A 58 7.38 14.83 -5.03
C PRO A 58 6.47 13.99 -5.92
N ILE A 59 5.63 14.67 -6.70
CA ILE A 59 4.71 13.99 -7.64
C ILE A 59 5.54 13.35 -8.76
N GLU A 60 5.29 12.07 -8.99
CA GLU A 60 5.94 11.29 -10.01
C GLU A 60 5.02 11.00 -11.19
N ASN A 61 5.61 10.79 -12.37
CA ASN A 61 4.88 10.46 -13.59
C ASN A 61 5.08 8.99 -13.95
N GLN A 62 3.99 8.22 -14.00
CA GLN A 62 4.03 6.81 -14.40
C GLN A 62 4.16 6.61 -15.92
N MET A 63 4.11 7.71 -16.72
CA MET A 63 4.13 7.67 -18.18
C MET A 63 3.03 6.74 -18.74
N ASP A 64 3.35 5.96 -19.79
CA ASP A 64 2.38 5.11 -20.49
C ASP A 64 2.20 3.71 -19.87
N LEU A 65 2.92 3.39 -18.78
CA LEU A 65 2.80 2.09 -18.11
C LEU A 65 1.55 1.99 -17.22
N GLY A 66 0.94 0.81 -17.21
CA GLY A 66 -0.14 0.43 -16.32
C GLY A 66 0.28 0.25 -14.85
N SER A 67 1.22 1.05 -14.34
CA SER A 67 1.90 0.89 -13.05
C SER A 67 1.32 1.72 -11.90
N CYS A 68 0.08 2.19 -12.01
CA CYS A 68 -0.52 3.12 -11.02
C CYS A 68 -0.56 2.52 -9.59
N THR A 69 -0.80 1.22 -9.44
CA THR A 69 -0.79 0.55 -8.13
C THR A 69 0.60 0.54 -7.50
N ALA A 70 1.65 0.32 -8.30
CA ALA A 70 3.03 0.36 -7.85
C ALA A 70 3.46 1.79 -7.48
N ASN A 71 3.05 2.80 -8.25
CA ASN A 71 3.28 4.22 -7.91
C ASN A 71 2.61 4.59 -6.58
N ALA A 72 1.36 4.15 -6.37
CA ALA A 72 0.66 4.39 -5.11
C ALA A 72 1.34 3.71 -3.92
N ALA A 73 1.81 2.47 -4.08
CA ALA A 73 2.49 1.72 -3.03
C ALA A 73 3.89 2.31 -2.72
N ALA A 74 4.64 2.73 -3.73
CA ALA A 74 5.92 3.41 -3.54
C ALA A 74 5.74 4.71 -2.76
N GLY A 75 4.84 5.59 -3.19
CA GLY A 75 4.54 6.84 -2.49
C GLY A 75 4.07 6.62 -1.04
N MET A 76 3.40 5.51 -0.76
CA MET A 76 3.03 5.15 0.60
C MET A 76 4.25 4.76 1.46
N VAL A 77 5.20 4.00 0.92
CA VAL A 77 6.46 3.67 1.61
C VAL A 77 7.25 4.94 1.90
N GLU A 78 7.41 5.81 0.91
CA GLU A 78 8.10 7.09 1.03
C GLU A 78 7.48 8.00 2.09
N TYR A 79 6.14 8.06 2.10
CA TYR A 79 5.38 8.79 3.11
C TYR A 79 5.69 8.28 4.52
N PHE A 80 5.65 6.97 4.74
CA PHE A 80 5.91 6.39 6.06
C PHE A 80 7.36 6.56 6.49
N GLU A 81 8.31 6.40 5.59
CA GLU A 81 9.73 6.62 5.88
C GLU A 81 10.00 8.07 6.28
N LYS A 82 9.47 9.02 5.53
CA LYS A 82 9.61 10.45 5.83
C LYS A 82 8.95 10.83 7.14
N ARG A 83 7.71 10.34 7.37
CA ARG A 83 6.96 10.64 8.59
C ARG A 83 7.57 10.02 9.84
N SER A 84 8.07 8.79 9.76
CA SER A 84 8.59 8.03 10.90
C SER A 84 10.04 8.36 11.23
N PHE A 85 10.87 8.60 10.21
CA PHE A 85 12.31 8.74 10.35
C PHE A 85 12.86 10.07 9.85
N GLY A 86 12.01 10.95 9.32
CA GLY A 86 12.43 12.22 8.71
C GLY A 86 13.28 12.04 7.45
N LYS A 87 13.33 10.84 6.89
CA LYS A 87 14.21 10.49 5.79
C LYS A 87 13.39 10.21 4.53
N HIS A 88 13.67 10.97 3.47
CA HIS A 88 13.12 10.65 2.16
C HIS A 88 13.91 9.49 1.53
N ILE A 89 13.18 8.53 1.00
CA ILE A 89 13.68 7.50 0.09
C ILE A 89 12.92 7.65 -1.23
N ASP A 90 13.54 7.24 -2.29
CA ASP A 90 12.95 7.19 -3.64
C ASP A 90 12.71 5.73 -3.97
N ALA A 91 11.49 5.24 -3.73
CA ALA A 91 11.16 3.82 -3.81
C ALA A 91 10.93 3.38 -5.26
N SER A 92 11.60 2.32 -5.71
CA SER A 92 11.54 1.85 -7.09
C SER A 92 10.16 1.35 -7.49
N ARG A 93 9.41 2.18 -8.17
CA ARG A 93 8.08 1.89 -8.72
C ARG A 93 8.12 0.78 -9.76
N LEU A 94 9.18 0.75 -10.59
CA LEU A 94 9.32 -0.28 -11.63
C LEU A 94 9.61 -1.65 -11.03
N PHE A 95 10.38 -1.72 -9.94
CA PHE A 95 10.59 -2.95 -9.18
C PHE A 95 9.28 -3.48 -8.63
N LEU A 96 8.50 -2.64 -7.95
CA LEU A 96 7.18 -3.01 -7.44
C LEU A 96 6.24 -3.48 -8.55
N TYR A 97 6.22 -2.78 -9.68
CA TYR A 97 5.39 -3.18 -10.81
C TYR A 97 5.79 -4.53 -11.38
N LYS A 98 7.09 -4.80 -11.50
CA LYS A 98 7.59 -6.11 -11.98
C LYS A 98 7.28 -7.23 -10.99
N THR A 99 7.61 -7.07 -9.71
CA THR A 99 7.38 -8.10 -8.68
C THR A 99 5.90 -8.37 -8.45
N THR A 100 5.04 -7.36 -8.58
CA THR A 100 3.58 -7.54 -8.55
C THR A 100 3.12 -8.45 -9.68
N ARG A 101 3.56 -8.20 -10.92
CA ARG A 101 3.19 -9.03 -12.09
C ARG A 101 3.78 -10.43 -12.01
N ASN A 102 4.97 -10.58 -11.42
CA ASN A 102 5.54 -11.89 -11.11
C ASN A 102 4.64 -12.68 -10.14
N LEU A 103 4.14 -12.01 -9.10
CA LEU A 103 3.21 -12.62 -8.13
C LEU A 103 1.88 -13.01 -8.79
N MET A 104 1.40 -12.20 -9.73
CA MET A 104 0.22 -12.48 -10.56
C MET A 104 0.47 -13.56 -11.64
N GLN A 105 1.71 -13.96 -11.87
CA GLN A 105 2.14 -14.88 -12.93
C GLN A 105 1.79 -14.38 -14.35
N VAL A 106 1.94 -13.08 -14.57
CA VAL A 106 1.68 -12.44 -15.87
C VAL A 106 2.91 -11.68 -16.38
N SER A 107 2.99 -11.53 -17.69
CA SER A 107 4.00 -10.75 -18.41
C SER A 107 3.35 -9.67 -19.26
N GLY A 108 4.12 -8.69 -19.70
CA GLY A 108 3.62 -7.54 -20.45
C GLY A 108 2.99 -6.47 -19.55
N ASP A 109 2.52 -5.39 -20.15
CA ASP A 109 1.89 -4.27 -19.42
C ASP A 109 0.40 -4.54 -19.17
N THR A 110 0.10 -5.41 -18.21
CA THR A 110 -1.25 -5.90 -17.90
C THR A 110 -2.00 -5.05 -16.88
N GLY A 111 -1.33 -4.07 -16.25
CA GLY A 111 -1.83 -3.48 -15.00
C GLY A 111 -1.65 -4.43 -13.81
N ALA A 112 -2.22 -4.06 -12.67
CA ALA A 112 -2.11 -4.87 -11.45
C ALA A 112 -3.28 -4.65 -10.49
N TRP A 113 -3.52 -5.65 -9.62
CA TRP A 113 -4.41 -5.50 -8.47
C TRP A 113 -3.65 -4.90 -7.27
N LEU A 114 -4.33 -4.07 -6.49
CA LEU A 114 -3.75 -3.51 -5.26
C LEU A 114 -3.33 -4.58 -4.26
N ARG A 115 -4.12 -5.66 -4.12
CA ARG A 115 -3.80 -6.77 -3.23
C ARG A 115 -2.45 -7.38 -3.55
N GLU A 116 -2.22 -7.71 -4.81
CA GLU A 116 -0.97 -8.30 -5.28
C GLU A 116 0.20 -7.32 -5.18
N THR A 117 -0.05 -6.03 -5.38
CA THR A 117 0.96 -4.98 -5.16
C THR A 117 1.36 -4.90 -3.68
N MET A 118 0.40 -4.92 -2.76
CA MET A 118 0.69 -4.97 -1.33
C MET A 118 1.32 -6.31 -0.92
N GLY A 119 0.92 -7.41 -1.55
CA GLY A 119 1.54 -8.73 -1.39
C GLY A 119 2.99 -8.73 -1.83
N ALA A 120 3.31 -8.17 -2.99
CA ALA A 120 4.67 -8.04 -3.50
C ALA A 120 5.53 -7.15 -2.58
N LEU A 121 5.00 -6.03 -2.11
CA LEU A 121 5.68 -5.16 -1.15
C LEU A 121 5.96 -5.88 0.19
N THR A 122 5.05 -6.75 0.64
CA THR A 122 5.25 -7.53 1.87
C THR A 122 6.26 -8.65 1.67
N LEU A 123 6.25 -9.30 0.51
CA LEU A 123 7.09 -10.47 0.22
C LEU A 123 8.51 -10.09 -0.22
N CYS A 124 8.62 -9.09 -1.09
CA CYS A 124 9.88 -8.70 -1.73
C CYS A 124 10.44 -7.37 -1.21
N GLY A 125 9.60 -6.53 -0.56
CA GLY A 125 9.98 -5.17 -0.23
C GLY A 125 10.07 -4.26 -1.46
N VAL A 126 10.83 -3.17 -1.33
CA VAL A 126 11.12 -2.24 -2.43
C VAL A 126 12.53 -1.65 -2.26
N PRO A 127 13.38 -1.64 -3.31
CA PRO A 127 14.68 -1.00 -3.25
C PRO A 127 14.56 0.51 -3.54
N ASP A 128 15.59 1.28 -3.20
CA ASP A 128 15.75 2.64 -3.69
C ASP A 128 15.84 2.66 -5.23
N GLU A 129 15.15 3.62 -5.89
CA GLU A 129 15.02 3.70 -7.34
C GLU A 129 16.37 3.83 -8.07
N LYS A 130 17.41 4.36 -7.42
CA LYS A 130 18.77 4.39 -7.99
C LYS A 130 19.32 3.01 -8.36
N TYR A 131 18.85 1.94 -7.71
CA TYR A 131 19.27 0.56 -8.00
C TYR A 131 18.41 -0.12 -9.06
N TRP A 132 17.18 0.34 -9.25
CA TRP A 132 16.27 -0.12 -10.30
C TRP A 132 15.43 1.06 -10.83
N PRO A 133 16.04 1.91 -11.70
CA PRO A 133 15.44 3.15 -12.16
C PRO A 133 14.17 2.94 -12.98
N TYR A 134 13.25 3.90 -12.91
CA TYR A 134 12.01 3.91 -13.69
C TYR A 134 12.29 4.16 -15.18
N LYS A 135 12.60 3.08 -15.92
CA LYS A 135 12.82 3.09 -17.36
C LYS A 135 11.74 2.27 -18.03
N VAL A 136 10.79 2.91 -18.73
CA VAL A 136 9.65 2.25 -19.38
C VAL A 136 10.06 1.01 -20.19
N LYS A 137 11.11 1.10 -20.99
CA LYS A 137 11.62 -0.03 -21.80
C LYS A 137 12.07 -1.26 -21.00
N ASP A 138 12.32 -1.09 -19.71
CA ASP A 138 12.84 -2.15 -18.84
C ASP A 138 11.76 -2.77 -17.93
N PHE A 139 10.49 -2.38 -18.13
CA PHE A 139 9.38 -2.73 -17.26
C PHE A 139 9.17 -4.25 -17.09
N ASP A 140 9.55 -5.05 -18.07
CA ASP A 140 9.39 -6.51 -18.05
C ASP A 140 10.70 -7.26 -17.76
N LYS A 141 11.82 -6.54 -17.62
CA LYS A 141 13.08 -7.14 -17.20
C LYS A 141 13.00 -7.63 -15.76
N GLU A 142 13.62 -8.78 -15.50
CA GLU A 142 13.75 -9.33 -14.16
C GLU A 142 14.87 -8.64 -13.39
N PRO A 143 14.62 -8.08 -12.19
CA PRO A 143 15.65 -7.54 -11.34
C PRO A 143 16.64 -8.64 -10.92
N SER A 144 17.92 -8.26 -10.71
CA SER A 144 18.92 -9.19 -10.22
C SER A 144 18.70 -9.54 -8.73
N GLY A 145 19.25 -10.68 -8.28
CA GLY A 145 19.20 -11.07 -6.86
C GLY A 145 19.76 -10.01 -5.92
N PHE A 146 20.74 -9.21 -6.38
CA PHE A 146 21.27 -8.08 -5.59
C PHE A 146 20.20 -7.02 -5.35
N VAL A 147 19.39 -6.69 -6.35
CA VAL A 147 18.29 -5.71 -6.22
C VAL A 147 17.21 -6.23 -5.26
N TYR A 148 16.88 -7.53 -5.34
CA TYR A 148 15.97 -8.17 -4.38
C TYR A 148 16.51 -8.11 -2.95
N ALA A 149 17.78 -8.39 -2.72
CA ALA A 149 18.37 -8.29 -1.38
C ALA A 149 18.33 -6.86 -0.81
N LEU A 150 18.48 -5.84 -1.65
CA LEU A 150 18.32 -4.44 -1.23
C LEU A 150 16.88 -4.08 -0.93
N ALA A 151 15.92 -4.69 -1.63
CA ALA A 151 14.49 -4.41 -1.46
C ALA A 151 13.98 -4.83 -0.06
N GLU A 152 14.56 -5.84 0.57
CA GLU A 152 14.18 -6.31 1.91
C GLU A 152 14.29 -5.22 3.00
N ASN A 153 15.10 -4.18 2.79
CA ASN A 153 15.24 -3.09 3.74
C ASN A 153 13.97 -2.26 3.94
N TYR A 154 13.09 -2.22 2.94
CA TYR A 154 11.83 -1.48 2.96
C TYR A 154 10.69 -2.40 2.58
N SER A 155 10.13 -3.08 3.56
CA SER A 155 8.99 -3.98 3.36
C SER A 155 7.87 -3.67 4.34
N THR A 156 6.62 -3.99 3.96
CA THR A 156 5.49 -3.90 4.88
C THR A 156 5.38 -5.17 5.70
N VAL A 157 4.95 -5.04 6.96
CA VAL A 157 4.76 -6.20 7.82
C VAL A 157 3.42 -6.87 7.55
N LYS A 158 2.37 -6.07 7.36
CA LYS A 158 0.99 -6.53 7.10
C LYS A 158 0.20 -5.46 6.38
N TYR A 159 -0.78 -5.91 5.62
CA TYR A 159 -1.83 -5.07 5.02
C TYR A 159 -3.20 -5.70 5.26
N PHE A 160 -4.26 -4.91 5.13
CA PHE A 160 -5.63 -5.36 5.25
C PHE A 160 -6.55 -4.55 4.33
N CYS A 161 -7.71 -5.11 4.01
CA CYS A 161 -8.71 -4.49 3.16
C CYS A 161 -9.83 -3.90 4.05
N HIS A 162 -10.19 -2.64 3.81
CA HIS A 162 -11.30 -1.98 4.53
C HIS A 162 -12.68 -2.44 4.02
N ASP A 163 -12.75 -2.80 2.73
CA ASP A 163 -13.95 -3.14 1.99
C ASP A 163 -13.78 -4.44 1.20
N PRO A 164 -13.52 -5.59 1.84
CA PRO A 164 -13.38 -6.85 1.10
C PRO A 164 -14.65 -7.12 0.30
N GLN A 165 -14.47 -7.46 -0.98
CA GLN A 165 -15.61 -7.75 -1.86
C GLN A 165 -16.44 -8.91 -1.30
N GLY A 166 -17.77 -8.79 -1.40
CA GLY A 166 -18.70 -9.75 -0.83
C GLY A 166 -18.98 -9.53 0.66
N SER A 167 -18.40 -8.52 1.29
CA SER A 167 -18.79 -8.11 2.63
C SER A 167 -20.09 -7.27 2.58
N GLU A 168 -20.95 -7.44 3.58
CA GLU A 168 -22.13 -6.59 3.78
C GLU A 168 -21.77 -5.21 4.42
N THR A 169 -20.49 -4.84 4.39
CA THR A 169 -20.01 -3.60 5.03
C THR A 169 -20.57 -2.38 4.33
N LYS A 170 -21.27 -1.54 5.07
CA LYS A 170 -21.86 -0.31 4.52
C LYS A 170 -20.76 0.69 4.17
N THR A 171 -20.92 1.43 3.08
CA THR A 171 -19.97 2.47 2.64
C THR A 171 -19.63 3.48 3.74
N ALA A 172 -20.61 3.84 4.58
CA ALA A 172 -20.36 4.74 5.72
C ALA A 172 -19.39 4.14 6.74
N ASP A 173 -19.47 2.84 7.00
CA ASP A 173 -18.58 2.13 7.93
C ASP A 173 -17.18 2.00 7.35
N VAL A 174 -17.05 1.75 6.05
CA VAL A 174 -15.78 1.75 5.33
C VAL A 174 -15.11 3.13 5.44
N LEU A 175 -15.84 4.20 5.16
CA LEU A 175 -15.33 5.56 5.26
C LEU A 175 -14.90 5.92 6.70
N ALA A 176 -15.71 5.55 7.69
CA ALA A 176 -15.37 5.75 9.11
C ALA A 176 -14.10 4.98 9.48
N SER A 177 -13.97 3.72 9.01
CA SER A 177 -12.79 2.90 9.21
C SER A 177 -11.54 3.54 8.61
N VAL A 178 -11.58 3.98 7.34
CA VAL A 178 -10.46 4.66 6.68
C VAL A 178 -10.05 5.91 7.45
N LYS A 179 -11.02 6.79 7.80
CA LYS A 179 -10.75 8.01 8.57
C LYS A 179 -10.11 7.77 9.93
N SER A 180 -10.32 6.61 10.54
CA SER A 180 -9.75 6.29 11.86
C SER A 180 -8.24 6.00 11.80
N TYR A 181 -7.66 5.84 10.60
CA TYR A 181 -6.23 5.63 10.37
C TYR A 181 -5.50 6.89 9.85
N LEU A 182 -6.23 7.96 9.56
CA LEU A 182 -5.68 9.27 9.19
C LEU A 182 -5.42 10.13 10.43
#